data_d0b93949dc88bb934b4d2af4548dc00d
#
_entry.id   d0b93949dc88bb934b4d2af4548dc00d
#
_cell.length_a   1.000
_cell.length_b   1.000
_cell.length_c   1.000
_cell.angle_alpha   90.00
_cell.angle_beta   90.00
_cell.angle_gamma   90.00
#
_symmetry.space_group_name_H-M   'P 1'
#
loop_
_entity.id
_entity.type
_entity.pdbx_description
1 polymer ?
#
loop_
_entity_poly.entity_id
_entity_poly.type
_entity_poly.pdbx_seq_one_letter_code
_entity_poly.pdbx_strand_id
1 'polypeptide(L)'
;MRKKLDYEYCSASPILEWLGDKWALVVLLKLHENGVIRFNELYKTIPSISEKMLSTVLRSLVTDGLVSRKIYPSVPPKVEYCVSEFGETLIPHLERLKQWGQENFETIMKNRQKRKWIQQKSSACTCFRQE
;
A
#
# COMPACT_ATOMS: atom_id res chain seq x y z
N MET A 1 9.76 -16.56 -6.17
CA MET A 1 11.06 -15.87 -6.05
C MET A 1 10.97 -14.52 -6.72
N ARG A 2 11.06 -13.47 -5.94
CA ARG A 2 11.20 -12.13 -6.50
C ARG A 2 12.61 -12.01 -7.09
N LYS A 3 12.70 -11.65 -8.37
CA LYS A 3 13.96 -11.24 -8.98
C LYS A 3 14.54 -10.10 -8.15
N LYS A 4 15.79 -10.20 -7.72
CA LYS A 4 16.52 -9.05 -7.21
C LYS A 4 16.46 -7.98 -8.31
N LEU A 5 15.77 -6.88 -8.03
CA LEU A 5 15.90 -5.68 -8.85
C LEU A 5 17.36 -5.25 -8.80
N ASP A 6 17.94 -5.04 -9.98
CA ASP A 6 19.28 -4.47 -10.07
C ASP A 6 19.21 -3.06 -9.52
N TYR A 7 19.68 -2.88 -8.32
CA TYR A 7 19.71 -1.61 -7.59
C TYR A 7 20.55 -0.52 -8.27
N GLU A 8 21.24 -0.87 -9.35
CA GLU A 8 22.07 0.05 -10.09
C GLU A 8 21.29 1.10 -10.90
N TYR A 9 20.01 0.84 -11.17
CA TYR A 9 19.19 1.71 -12.01
C TYR A 9 18.56 2.90 -11.30
N CYS A 10 18.32 2.82 -10.01
CA CYS A 10 17.72 3.91 -9.26
C CYS A 10 17.98 3.76 -7.77
N SER A 11 18.49 4.78 -7.13
CA SER A 11 18.71 4.79 -5.68
C SER A 11 17.44 4.59 -4.86
N ALA A 12 16.28 4.83 -5.45
CA ALA A 12 14.99 4.62 -4.83
C ALA A 12 14.43 3.21 -5.05
N SER A 13 15.11 2.33 -5.79
CA SER A 13 14.60 1.00 -6.12
C SER A 13 14.20 0.15 -4.91
N PRO A 14 14.96 0.10 -3.81
CA PRO A 14 14.56 -0.64 -2.62
C PRO A 14 13.26 -0.13 -2.02
N ILE A 15 13.06 1.18 -2.01
CA ILE A 15 11.84 1.82 -1.52
C ILE A 15 10.65 1.49 -2.43
N LEU A 16 10.86 1.57 -3.75
CA LEU A 16 9.82 1.27 -4.72
C LEU A 16 9.40 -0.19 -4.69
N GLU A 17 10.33 -1.12 -4.48
CA GLU A 17 10.01 -2.53 -4.30
C GLU A 17 9.15 -2.77 -3.06
N TRP A 18 9.51 -2.11 -1.97
CA TRP A 18 8.76 -2.19 -0.72
C TRP A 18 7.37 -1.55 -0.86
N LEU A 19 7.28 -0.37 -1.48
CA LEU A 19 6.03 0.35 -1.74
C LEU A 19 5.13 -0.37 -2.75
N GLY A 20 5.68 -1.29 -3.54
CA GLY A 20 4.91 -2.12 -4.46
C GLY A 20 3.93 -3.08 -3.76
N ASP A 21 4.09 -3.29 -2.45
CA ASP A 21 3.12 -4.02 -1.65
C ASP A 21 1.96 -3.10 -1.24
N LYS A 22 0.89 -3.17 -2.01
CA LYS A 22 -0.31 -2.34 -1.78
C LYS A 22 -0.90 -2.49 -0.37
N TRP A 23 -0.82 -3.68 0.20
CA TRP A 23 -1.39 -3.95 1.51
C TRP A 23 -0.61 -3.28 2.64
N ALA A 24 0.71 -3.17 2.51
CA ALA A 24 1.53 -2.45 3.48
C ALA A 24 1.10 -0.99 3.63
N LEU A 25 0.86 -0.31 2.52
CA LEU A 25 0.40 1.08 2.51
C LEU A 25 -1.00 1.23 3.10
N VAL A 26 -1.91 0.35 2.71
CA VAL A 26 -3.29 0.37 3.22
C VAL A 26 -3.31 0.13 4.73
N VAL A 27 -2.57 -0.84 5.22
CA VAL A 27 -2.49 -1.16 6.65
C VAL A 27 -1.90 0.01 7.45
N LEU A 28 -0.83 0.62 6.97
CA LEU A 28 -0.23 1.79 7.62
C LEU A 28 -1.20 2.96 7.74
N LEU A 29 -1.90 3.27 6.66
CA LEU A 29 -2.88 4.35 6.67
C LEU A 29 -4.05 4.04 7.61
N LYS A 30 -4.53 2.82 7.62
CA LYS A 30 -5.61 2.41 8.52
C LYS A 30 -5.18 2.42 10.00
N LEU A 31 -3.95 2.02 10.28
CA LEU A 31 -3.40 2.15 11.64
C LEU A 31 -3.29 3.60 12.07
N HIS A 32 -2.82 4.46 11.19
CA HIS A 32 -2.73 5.89 11.47
C HIS A 32 -4.10 6.51 11.78
N GLU A 33 -5.12 6.17 10.99
CA GLU A 33 -6.50 6.66 11.19
C GLU A 33 -7.10 6.22 12.53
N ASN A 34 -6.79 5.01 12.99
CA ASN A 34 -7.40 4.41 14.17
C ASN A 34 -6.54 4.58 15.45
N GLY A 35 -5.29 4.98 15.32
CA GLY A 35 -4.36 5.07 16.45
C GLY A 35 -3.97 3.69 16.95
N VAL A 36 -4.33 3.35 18.20
CA VAL A 36 -4.06 2.04 18.78
C VAL A 36 -5.24 1.12 18.53
N ILE A 37 -4.99 -0.03 17.92
CA ILE A 37 -6.07 -0.94 17.50
C ILE A 37 -5.61 -2.40 17.63
N ARG A 38 -6.55 -3.29 17.91
CA ARG A 38 -6.34 -4.74 17.93
C ARG A 38 -6.47 -5.35 16.54
N PHE A 39 -5.87 -6.51 16.36
CA PHE A 39 -5.88 -7.23 15.09
C PHE A 39 -7.30 -7.40 14.50
N ASN A 40 -8.24 -7.93 15.29
CA ASN A 40 -9.59 -8.19 14.80
C ASN A 40 -10.34 -6.91 14.43
N GLU A 41 -10.13 -5.83 15.15
CA GLU A 41 -10.72 -4.53 14.84
C GLU A 41 -10.12 -3.97 13.54
N LEU A 42 -8.81 -4.05 13.39
CA LEU A 42 -8.12 -3.64 12.17
C LEU A 42 -8.59 -4.46 10.96
N TYR A 43 -8.71 -5.76 11.13
CA TYR A 43 -9.20 -6.66 10.08
C TYR A 43 -10.56 -6.24 9.54
N LYS A 44 -11.46 -5.82 10.42
CA LYS A 44 -12.80 -5.34 10.04
C LYS A 44 -12.77 -4.04 9.24
N THR A 45 -11.73 -3.23 9.40
CA THR A 45 -11.62 -1.93 8.70
C THR A 45 -11.08 -2.06 7.27
N ILE A 46 -10.49 -3.20 6.92
CA ILE A 46 -9.85 -3.40 5.61
C ILE A 46 -10.62 -4.46 4.83
N PRO A 47 -11.51 -4.06 3.91
CA PRO A 47 -12.23 -5.03 3.09
C PRO A 47 -11.28 -5.77 2.15
N SER A 48 -11.62 -7.00 1.84
CA SER A 48 -10.93 -7.87 0.87
C SER A 48 -9.54 -8.37 1.26
N ILE A 49 -9.04 -8.07 2.47
CA ILE A 49 -7.81 -8.68 2.96
C ILE A 49 -8.12 -9.98 3.71
N SER A 50 -7.28 -11.00 3.55
CA SER A 50 -7.37 -12.21 4.35
C SER A 50 -6.66 -12.03 5.70
N GLU A 51 -7.08 -12.79 6.72
CA GLU A 51 -6.40 -12.78 8.02
C GLU A 51 -4.92 -13.13 7.90
N LYS A 52 -4.61 -14.12 7.07
CA LYS A 52 -3.24 -14.54 6.80
C LYS A 52 -2.41 -13.41 6.18
N MET A 53 -2.98 -12.70 5.22
CA MET A 53 -2.30 -11.58 4.57
C MET A 53 -2.08 -10.43 5.55
N LEU A 54 -3.10 -10.06 6.34
CA LEU A 54 -2.98 -9.02 7.35
C LEU A 54 -1.91 -9.37 8.39
N SER A 55 -1.90 -10.60 8.87
CA SER A 55 -0.89 -11.08 9.81
C SER A 55 0.52 -10.98 9.23
N THR A 56 0.70 -11.38 7.98
CA THR A 56 1.99 -11.31 7.27
C THR A 56 2.45 -9.87 7.09
N VAL A 57 1.56 -8.98 6.67
CA VAL A 57 1.85 -7.56 6.46
C VAL A 57 2.23 -6.88 7.78
N LEU A 58 1.46 -7.11 8.84
CA LEU A 58 1.75 -6.54 10.17
C LEU A 58 3.11 -7.01 10.70
N ARG A 59 3.43 -8.29 10.54
CA ARG A 59 4.73 -8.84 10.95
C ARG A 59 5.87 -8.16 10.20
N SER A 60 5.72 -7.96 8.91
CA SER A 60 6.69 -7.26 8.07
C SER A 60 6.87 -5.81 8.52
N LEU A 61 5.77 -5.10 8.74
CA LEU A 61 5.81 -3.69 9.19
C LEU A 61 6.44 -3.53 10.58
N VAL A 62 6.19 -4.48 11.48
CA VAL A 62 6.85 -4.49 12.80
C VAL A 62 8.35 -4.75 12.66
N THR A 63 8.74 -5.68 11.81
CA THR A 63 10.15 -5.97 11.51
C THR A 63 10.87 -4.75 10.92
N ASP A 64 10.19 -4.02 10.04
CA ASP A 64 10.72 -2.80 9.42
C ASP A 64 10.76 -1.60 10.39
N GLY A 65 10.16 -1.73 11.56
CA GLY A 65 10.13 -0.67 12.56
C GLY A 65 9.07 0.41 12.33
N LEU A 66 8.16 0.21 11.39
CA LEU A 66 7.11 1.17 11.04
C LEU A 66 5.87 1.04 11.91
N VAL A 67 5.65 -0.13 12.50
CA VAL A 67 4.54 -0.46 13.37
C VAL A 67 5.06 -0.97 14.70
N SER A 68 4.48 -0.48 15.78
CA SER A 68 4.73 -0.97 17.14
C SER A 68 3.67 -1.99 17.52
N ARG A 69 4.13 -3.08 18.10
CA ARG A 69 3.28 -4.14 18.62
C ARG A 69 3.45 -4.20 20.14
N LYS A 70 2.34 -4.16 20.86
CA LYS A 70 2.34 -4.29 22.32
C LYS A 70 1.51 -5.48 22.75
N ILE A 71 2.13 -6.36 23.51
CA ILE A 71 1.49 -7.55 24.07
C ILE A 71 1.20 -7.30 25.55
N TYR A 72 -0.05 -7.45 25.95
CA TYR A 72 -0.45 -7.37 27.36
C TYR A 72 -0.54 -8.78 27.95
N PRO A 73 0.07 -9.01 29.13
CA PRO A 73 0.00 -10.32 29.80
C PRO A 73 -1.37 -10.51 30.46
N SER A 74 -2.39 -10.74 29.68
CA SER A 74 -3.73 -11.05 30.12
C SER A 74 -4.16 -12.43 29.61
N VAL A 75 -5.25 -12.99 30.14
CA VAL A 75 -5.82 -14.25 29.66
C VAL A 75 -7.24 -13.97 29.14
N PRO A 76 -7.47 -14.03 27.84
CA PRO A 76 -6.53 -14.23 26.75
C PRO A 76 -5.59 -13.03 26.55
N PRO A 77 -4.38 -13.23 25.98
CA PRO A 77 -3.43 -12.13 25.77
C PRO A 77 -3.98 -11.11 24.78
N LYS A 78 -3.79 -9.83 25.10
CA LYS A 78 -4.16 -8.73 24.23
C LYS A 78 -2.95 -8.28 23.42
N VAL A 79 -3.14 -8.11 22.13
CA VAL A 79 -2.11 -7.57 21.24
C VAL A 79 -2.66 -6.31 20.57
N GLU A 80 -1.96 -5.21 20.74
CA GLU A 80 -2.31 -3.93 20.13
C GLU A 80 -1.23 -3.49 19.15
N TYR A 81 -1.67 -2.84 18.09
CA TYR A 81 -0.81 -2.29 17.04
C TYR A 81 -1.03 -0.79 16.92
N CYS A 82 0.03 -0.07 16.68
CA CYS A 82 -0.02 1.35 16.32
C CYS A 82 1.18 1.70 15.42
N VAL A 83 1.07 2.81 14.71
CA VAL A 83 2.21 3.33 13.94
C VAL A 83 3.29 3.79 14.92
N SER A 84 4.54 3.40 14.68
CA SER A 84 5.68 3.83 15.48
C SER A 84 6.06 5.29 15.21
N GLU A 85 6.91 5.89 16.04
CA GLU A 85 7.46 7.23 15.75
C GLU A 85 8.15 7.27 14.39
N PHE A 86 8.91 6.24 14.07
CA PHE A 86 9.55 6.10 12.76
C PHE A 86 8.50 6.00 11.64
N GLY A 87 7.43 5.20 11.84
CA GLY A 87 6.33 5.06 10.89
C GLY A 87 5.60 6.37 10.64
N GLU A 88 5.44 7.20 11.65
CA GLU A 88 4.79 8.51 11.51
C GLU A 88 5.55 9.45 10.55
N THR A 89 6.85 9.26 10.38
CA THR A 89 7.62 10.04 9.40
C THR A 89 7.24 9.73 7.96
N LEU A 90 6.73 8.54 7.70
CA LEU A 90 6.27 8.11 6.38
C LEU A 90 4.83 8.56 6.08
N ILE A 91 4.00 8.69 7.08
CA ILE A 91 2.56 8.97 6.92
C ILE A 91 2.27 10.22 6.08
N PRO A 92 2.95 11.37 6.26
CA PRO A 92 2.70 12.55 5.43
C PRO A 92 2.89 12.30 3.93
N HIS A 93 3.86 11.49 3.56
CA HIS A 93 4.12 11.13 2.17
C HIS A 93 3.03 10.24 1.59
N LEU A 94 2.53 9.29 2.40
CA LEU A 94 1.43 8.42 2.01
C LEU A 94 0.11 9.19 1.88
N GLU A 95 -0.15 10.12 2.78
CA GLU A 95 -1.34 10.98 2.71
C GLU A 95 -1.33 11.86 1.45
N ARG A 96 -0.19 12.41 1.09
CA ARG A 96 -0.03 13.17 -0.16
C ARG A 96 -0.25 12.29 -1.39
N LEU A 97 0.30 11.08 -1.38
CA LEU A 97 0.10 10.12 -2.47
C LEU A 97 -1.37 9.70 -2.59
N LYS A 98 -2.01 9.42 -1.47
CA LYS A 98 -3.44 9.12 -1.39
C LYS A 98 -4.28 10.26 -1.97
N GLN A 99 -3.99 11.50 -1.57
CA GLN A 99 -4.70 12.68 -2.06
C GLN A 99 -4.51 12.85 -3.57
N TRP A 100 -3.29 12.73 -4.06
CA TRP A 100 -3.01 12.78 -5.49
C TRP A 100 -3.81 11.72 -6.27
N GLY A 101 -3.84 10.51 -5.73
CA GLY A 101 -4.61 9.41 -6.31
C GLY A 101 -6.10 9.71 -6.37
N GLN A 102 -6.67 10.24 -5.30
CA GLN A 102 -8.09 10.62 -5.25
C GLN A 102 -8.43 11.72 -6.27
N GLU A 103 -7.59 12.72 -6.39
CA GLU A 103 -7.78 13.84 -7.31
C GLU A 103 -7.63 13.43 -8.78
N ASN A 104 -6.80 12.44 -9.07
CA ASN A 104 -6.43 12.05 -10.42
C ASN A 104 -7.02 10.71 -10.89
N PHE A 105 -7.73 10.01 -10.01
CA PHE A 105 -8.26 8.67 -10.30
C PHE A 105 -9.20 8.68 -11.51
N GLU A 106 -10.09 9.66 -11.60
CA GLU A 106 -10.99 9.78 -12.75
C GLU A 106 -10.24 9.99 -14.05
N THR A 107 -9.20 10.82 -14.04
CA THR A 107 -8.35 11.07 -15.20
C THR A 107 -7.66 9.78 -15.66
N ILE A 108 -7.13 9.01 -14.72
CA ILE A 108 -6.49 7.72 -14.98
C ILE A 108 -7.50 6.75 -15.63
N MET A 109 -8.70 6.67 -15.08
CA MET A 109 -9.73 5.78 -15.58
C MET A 109 -10.23 6.19 -16.97
N LYS A 110 -10.40 7.48 -17.22
CA LYS A 110 -10.73 8.02 -18.55
C LYS A 110 -9.65 7.67 -19.58
N ASN A 111 -8.39 7.79 -19.21
CA ASN A 111 -7.27 7.45 -20.08
C ASN A 111 -7.24 5.95 -20.41
N ARG A 112 -7.52 5.10 -19.43
CA ARG A 112 -7.63 3.65 -19.64
C ARG A 112 -8.79 3.29 -20.58
N GLN A 113 -9.93 3.93 -20.44
CA GLN A 113 -11.09 3.72 -21.30
C GLN A 113 -10.80 4.15 -22.75
N LYS A 114 -10.16 5.32 -22.93
CA LYS A 114 -9.74 5.79 -24.27
C LYS A 114 -8.80 4.78 -24.93
N ARG A 115 -7.88 4.20 -24.20
CA ARG A 115 -6.95 3.20 -24.72
C ARG A 115 -7.66 1.92 -25.15
N LYS A 116 -8.60 1.42 -24.36
CA LYS A 116 -9.45 0.27 -24.73
C LYS A 116 -10.25 0.53 -26.00
N TRP A 117 -10.81 1.72 -26.10
CA TRP A 117 -11.59 2.13 -27.28
C TRP A 117 -10.72 2.26 -28.53
N ILE A 118 -9.51 2.81 -28.41
CA ILE A 118 -8.53 2.90 -29.48
C ILE A 118 -8.08 1.49 -29.91
N GLN A 119 -7.85 0.59 -28.99
CA GLN A 119 -7.50 -0.80 -29.30
C GLN A 119 -8.62 -1.56 -30.01
N GLN A 120 -9.87 -1.31 -29.68
CA GLN A 120 -11.01 -1.89 -30.38
C GLN A 120 -11.18 -1.35 -31.79
N LYS A 121 -10.81 -0.10 -32.04
CA LYS A 121 -10.87 0.51 -33.38
C LYS A 121 -9.60 0.30 -34.18
N SER A 122 -8.48 0.00 -33.61
CA SER A 122 -7.19 0.02 -34.28
C SER A 122 -6.64 -1.35 -34.63
N SER A 123 -7.48 -2.35 -34.80
CA SER A 123 -7.06 -3.49 -35.63
C SER A 123 -6.68 -3.07 -37.06
N ALA A 124 -6.79 -1.78 -37.39
CA ALA A 124 -6.53 -1.23 -38.72
C ALA A 124 -5.59 -0.03 -38.76
N CYS A 125 -5.02 0.46 -37.63
CA CYS A 125 -4.17 1.64 -37.67
C CYS A 125 -2.86 1.46 -36.91
N THR A 126 -1.78 1.41 -37.67
CA THR A 126 -0.40 1.31 -37.20
C THR A 126 0.27 2.66 -36.99
N CYS A 127 -0.47 3.75 -37.02
CA CYS A 127 0.14 5.07 -36.82
C CYS A 127 0.22 5.46 -35.36
N PHE A 128 1.41 5.36 -34.83
CA PHE A 128 1.81 6.08 -33.65
C PHE A 128 2.08 7.54 -34.03
N ARG A 129 1.15 8.42 -33.70
CA ARG A 129 1.50 9.83 -33.59
C ARG A 129 1.59 10.16 -32.12
N GLN A 130 2.79 10.46 -31.71
CA GLN A 130 3.05 11.17 -30.48
C GLN A 130 2.76 12.64 -30.71
N GLU A 131 1.95 13.19 -29.89
CA GLU A 131 1.92 14.62 -29.63
C GLU A 131 2.45 14.89 -28.25
#